data_3b91b179146b39650ff6663507e7c8b3
#
_entry.id   3b91b179146b39650ff6663507e7c8b3
#
_cell.length_a   1.000
_cell.length_b   1.000
_cell.length_c   1.000
_cell.angle_alpha   90.00
_cell.angle_beta   90.00
_cell.angle_gamma   90.00
#
_symmetry.space_group_name_H-M   'P 1'
#
loop_
_entity.id
_entity.type
_entity.pdbx_description
1 polymer ?
#
loop_
_entity_poly.entity_id
_entity_poly.type
_entity_poly.pdbx_seq_one_letter_code
_entity_poly.pdbx_strand_id
1 'polypeptide(L)'
;VQFPADDQASSWMTTHFDFHSIHDNVLKLDILGHDDPTMIRMLQDLSGIDPKTIPVDDKDTMGIFSSPEPLGVTSEEILCKTGTFGVPEFGTGFVRQMLEDTKPTTFSELVRISGLSHGTDVWLGNAQDLIRSGKCDLASVICCRDDIMVYLMYNGLEPSLAFKTMEFVRKGKGLTDDMVEAMVDNEVPDWYLDSCRKIKYMFPKAHAAAYVLMAVRIAYFKVHYPLYYYASYFTVRASDFDLISMIKDKESIRNTVKDMYSRYMDLAKKEKDTLTVLEIMNEMAQRGYRMQPISLEKSKAFEFIIEGDTLIPPFISVPGLGENVAQRIVEAREEGPFLSKEDLNKKAGLSQKVIEYLDELGSLPNLPDKAQLSIFDM
;
A
#
# COMPACT_ATOMS: atom_id res chain seq x y z
N VAL A 1 15.12 32.08 14.50
CA VAL A 1 13.71 31.72 14.28
C VAL A 1 12.99 32.95 13.77
N GLN A 2 12.30 32.82 12.65
CA GLN A 2 11.54 33.90 12.03
C GLN A 2 10.38 33.31 11.23
N PHE A 3 9.46 34.18 10.80
CA PHE A 3 8.34 33.77 9.96
C PHE A 3 8.84 33.31 8.57
N PRO A 4 8.10 32.43 7.87
CA PRO A 4 8.37 32.16 6.47
C PRO A 4 8.48 33.48 5.66
N ALA A 5 9.35 33.53 4.67
CA ALA A 5 9.72 34.77 3.99
C ALA A 5 8.56 35.51 3.34
N ASP A 6 7.51 34.81 2.96
CA ASP A 6 6.37 35.25 2.18
C ASP A 6 5.02 35.22 2.96
N ASP A 7 5.04 34.81 4.23
CA ASP A 7 3.82 34.75 5.06
C ASP A 7 4.08 35.22 6.50
N GLN A 8 3.93 36.52 6.72
CA GLN A 8 4.06 37.13 8.04
C GLN A 8 2.91 36.80 9.02
N ALA A 9 1.80 36.28 8.51
CA ALA A 9 0.65 35.87 9.29
C ALA A 9 0.71 34.40 9.73
N SER A 10 1.70 33.65 9.25
CA SER A 10 1.88 32.24 9.57
C SER A 10 2.08 32.03 11.08
N SER A 11 1.40 31.02 11.62
CA SER A 11 1.67 30.53 12.98
C SER A 11 2.96 29.69 13.07
N TRP A 12 3.57 29.36 11.93
CA TRP A 12 4.80 28.60 11.85
C TRP A 12 6.01 29.49 11.96
N MET A 13 7.03 29.01 12.66
CA MET A 13 8.33 29.67 12.75
C MET A 13 9.40 28.80 12.11
N THR A 14 10.28 29.40 11.33
CA THR A 14 11.34 28.72 10.60
C THR A 14 12.73 29.21 11.02
N THR A 15 13.76 28.44 10.69
CA THR A 15 15.15 28.86 10.74
C THR A 15 15.65 29.14 9.33
N HIS A 16 16.66 30.02 9.19
CA HIS A 16 17.34 30.28 7.93
C HIS A 16 18.76 29.70 7.88
N PHE A 17 19.11 28.92 8.90
CA PHE A 17 20.38 28.20 8.87
C PHE A 17 20.32 27.03 7.90
N ASP A 18 21.41 26.79 7.19
CA ASP A 18 21.59 25.54 6.50
C ASP A 18 21.51 24.37 7.47
N PHE A 19 20.70 23.36 7.12
CA PHE A 19 20.49 22.21 7.99
C PHE A 19 21.79 21.51 8.38
N HIS A 20 22.74 21.35 7.45
CA HIS A 20 24.02 20.69 7.71
C HIS A 20 24.87 21.42 8.74
N SER A 21 24.66 22.73 8.91
CA SER A 21 25.39 23.53 9.91
C SER A 21 24.82 23.40 11.32
N ILE A 22 23.60 22.92 11.50
CA ILE A 22 22.91 22.85 12.79
C ILE A 22 22.47 21.43 13.18
N HIS A 23 22.63 20.43 12.31
CA HIS A 23 22.08 19.10 12.54
C HIS A 23 22.66 18.38 13.78
N ASP A 24 23.87 18.73 14.19
CA ASP A 24 24.48 18.17 15.40
C ASP A 24 23.95 18.82 16.71
N ASN A 25 23.28 19.97 16.58
CA ASN A 25 22.77 20.74 17.73
C ASN A 25 21.25 20.67 17.90
N VAL A 26 20.52 20.21 16.89
CA VAL A 26 19.05 20.12 16.89
C VAL A 26 18.58 18.79 16.37
N LEU A 27 17.49 18.27 16.95
CA LEU A 27 16.83 17.10 16.45
C LEU A 27 15.94 17.48 15.25
N LYS A 28 16.19 16.87 14.11
CA LYS A 28 15.30 16.93 12.94
C LYS A 28 14.33 15.76 12.99
N LEU A 29 13.04 16.09 12.98
CA LEU A 29 11.96 15.11 12.82
C LEU A 29 11.36 15.29 11.44
N ASP A 30 11.44 14.25 10.62
CA ASP A 30 10.76 14.19 9.32
C ASP A 30 9.31 13.72 9.55
N ILE A 31 8.35 14.56 9.17
CA ILE A 31 6.92 14.23 9.26
C ILE A 31 6.46 13.87 7.85
N LEU A 32 6.31 12.58 7.60
CA LEU A 32 5.86 12.03 6.33
C LEU A 32 4.40 11.59 6.44
N GLY A 33 3.57 12.05 5.52
CA GLY A 33 2.18 11.59 5.41
C GLY A 33 2.13 10.18 4.81
N HIS A 34 1.54 9.23 5.56
CA HIS A 34 1.29 7.85 5.13
C HIS A 34 -0.17 7.49 5.32
N ASP A 35 -0.71 6.68 4.43
CA ASP A 35 -2.08 6.17 4.51
C ASP A 35 -2.25 5.07 5.56
N ASP A 36 -1.17 4.37 5.91
CA ASP A 36 -1.19 3.21 6.80
C ASP A 36 -1.77 3.51 8.19
N PRO A 37 -1.42 4.62 8.87
CA PRO A 37 -2.05 4.97 10.15
C PRO A 37 -3.55 5.21 10.04
N THR A 38 -4.01 5.85 8.95
CA THR A 38 -5.43 6.08 8.67
C THR A 38 -6.15 4.75 8.45
N MET A 39 -5.55 3.86 7.66
CA MET A 39 -6.10 2.52 7.41
C MET A 39 -6.19 1.68 8.70
N ILE A 40 -5.15 1.66 9.52
CA ILE A 40 -5.13 0.98 10.82
C ILE A 40 -6.20 1.54 11.76
N ARG A 41 -6.36 2.86 11.79
CA ARG A 41 -7.41 3.49 12.61
C ARG A 41 -8.79 3.07 12.16
N MET A 42 -9.07 3.09 10.86
CA MET A 42 -10.35 2.64 10.31
C MET A 42 -10.61 1.16 10.61
N LEU A 43 -9.60 0.30 10.49
CA LEU A 43 -9.68 -1.11 10.85
C LEU A 43 -10.00 -1.31 12.34
N GLN A 44 -9.40 -0.52 13.22
CA GLN A 44 -9.71 -0.51 14.65
C GLN A 44 -11.15 -0.09 14.90
N ASP A 45 -11.61 0.99 14.29
CA ASP A 45 -12.96 1.52 14.47
C ASP A 45 -14.03 0.53 13.96
N LEU A 46 -13.77 -0.18 12.84
CA LEU A 46 -14.67 -1.19 12.29
C LEU A 46 -14.71 -2.50 13.11
N SER A 47 -13.57 -2.93 13.64
CA SER A 47 -13.43 -4.24 14.30
C SER A 47 -13.53 -4.19 15.82
N GLY A 48 -13.23 -3.05 16.43
CA GLY A 48 -13.05 -2.93 17.88
C GLY A 48 -11.74 -3.52 18.40
N ILE A 49 -10.85 -4.01 17.52
CA ILE A 49 -9.58 -4.65 17.90
C ILE A 49 -8.48 -3.60 18.02
N ASP A 50 -7.78 -3.57 19.15
CA ASP A 50 -6.57 -2.75 19.28
C ASP A 50 -5.44 -3.36 18.45
N PRO A 51 -4.94 -2.67 17.40
CA PRO A 51 -3.87 -3.17 16.55
C PRO A 51 -2.58 -3.51 17.30
N LYS A 52 -2.38 -2.98 18.49
CA LYS A 52 -1.20 -3.28 19.32
C LYS A 52 -1.23 -4.70 19.91
N THR A 53 -2.41 -5.32 19.99
CA THR A 53 -2.60 -6.69 20.50
C THR A 53 -2.41 -7.75 19.43
N ILE A 54 -2.29 -7.37 18.15
CA ILE A 54 -2.11 -8.31 17.04
C ILE A 54 -0.74 -9.00 17.13
N PRO A 55 -0.71 -10.34 17.14
CA PRO A 55 0.55 -11.09 17.18
C PRO A 55 1.29 -10.93 15.83
N VAL A 56 2.61 -10.80 15.90
CA VAL A 56 3.46 -10.68 14.70
C VAL A 56 3.87 -12.03 14.10
N ASP A 57 3.50 -13.12 14.76
CA ASP A 57 3.80 -14.52 14.42
C ASP A 57 2.53 -15.35 14.14
N ASP A 58 1.40 -14.69 13.89
CA ASP A 58 0.17 -15.37 13.47
C ASP A 58 0.45 -16.16 12.19
N LYS A 59 0.19 -17.47 12.24
CA LYS A 59 0.59 -18.42 11.20
C LYS A 59 -0.06 -18.14 9.85
N ASP A 60 -1.35 -17.82 9.85
CA ASP A 60 -2.09 -17.58 8.61
C ASP A 60 -1.71 -16.22 8.00
N THR A 61 -1.53 -15.22 8.87
CA THR A 61 -1.00 -13.90 8.44
C THR A 61 0.39 -14.02 7.84
N MET A 62 1.30 -14.76 8.48
CA MET A 62 2.62 -14.98 7.91
C MET A 62 2.57 -15.81 6.62
N GLY A 63 1.63 -16.71 6.50
CA GLY A 63 1.44 -17.57 5.33
C GLY A 63 1.18 -16.79 4.03
N ILE A 64 0.47 -15.63 4.09
CA ILE A 64 0.13 -14.88 2.87
C ILE A 64 1.36 -14.29 2.16
N PHE A 65 2.48 -14.12 2.85
CA PHE A 65 3.73 -13.64 2.25
C PHE A 65 4.41 -14.70 1.35
N SER A 66 4.02 -15.96 1.46
CA SER A 66 4.58 -17.06 0.67
C SER A 66 3.56 -17.74 -0.25
N SER A 67 2.26 -17.66 0.05
CA SER A 67 1.17 -18.28 -0.71
C SER A 67 -0.16 -17.50 -0.51
N PRO A 68 -1.07 -17.50 -1.47
CA PRO A 68 -2.41 -16.95 -1.26
C PRO A 68 -3.36 -17.90 -0.52
N GLU A 69 -2.99 -19.15 -0.28
CA GLU A 69 -3.84 -20.19 0.31
C GLU A 69 -4.48 -19.79 1.67
N PRO A 70 -3.79 -19.08 2.59
CA PRO A 70 -4.44 -18.62 3.82
C PRO A 70 -5.62 -17.67 3.62
N LEU A 71 -5.73 -17.07 2.43
CA LEU A 71 -6.89 -16.26 2.03
C LEU A 71 -8.06 -17.12 1.51
N GLY A 72 -7.89 -18.43 1.38
CA GLY A 72 -8.88 -19.35 0.81
C GLY A 72 -8.96 -19.32 -0.72
N VAL A 73 -7.90 -18.87 -1.39
CA VAL A 73 -7.82 -18.78 -2.85
C VAL A 73 -6.52 -19.35 -3.38
N THR A 74 -6.51 -19.69 -4.67
CA THR A 74 -5.33 -20.21 -5.36
C THR A 74 -4.58 -19.10 -6.13
N SER A 75 -3.32 -19.37 -6.45
CA SER A 75 -2.52 -18.46 -7.28
C SER A 75 -3.12 -18.22 -8.67
N GLU A 76 -3.83 -19.19 -9.23
CA GLU A 76 -4.49 -19.06 -10.53
C GLU A 76 -5.73 -18.19 -10.47
N GLU A 77 -6.49 -18.25 -9.38
CA GLU A 77 -7.68 -17.43 -9.17
C GLU A 77 -7.34 -15.96 -9.05
N ILE A 78 -6.35 -15.63 -8.23
CA ILE A 78 -5.97 -14.23 -8.00
C ILE A 78 -4.87 -13.74 -8.94
N LEU A 79 -4.29 -14.60 -9.78
CA LEU A 79 -3.19 -14.28 -10.71
C LEU A 79 -1.91 -13.81 -9.99
N CYS A 80 -1.67 -14.29 -8.78
CA CYS A 80 -0.52 -13.94 -7.95
C CYS A 80 -0.12 -15.12 -7.06
N LYS A 81 1.18 -15.33 -6.88
CA LYS A 81 1.71 -16.42 -6.05
C LYS A 81 1.75 -16.11 -4.55
N THR A 82 1.46 -14.85 -4.16
CA THR A 82 1.39 -14.43 -2.76
C THR A 82 0.03 -13.78 -2.49
N GLY A 83 -0.38 -13.76 -1.22
CA GLY A 83 -1.62 -13.11 -0.78
C GLY A 83 -1.43 -11.63 -0.42
N THR A 84 -0.41 -10.95 -0.95
CA THR A 84 0.02 -9.64 -0.45
C THR A 84 -0.49 -8.43 -1.24
N PHE A 85 -1.44 -8.60 -2.17
CA PHE A 85 -2.08 -7.45 -2.82
C PHE A 85 -2.60 -6.44 -1.79
N GLY A 86 -2.27 -5.16 -1.98
CA GLY A 86 -2.69 -4.06 -1.10
C GLY A 86 -2.07 -4.06 0.31
N VAL A 87 -1.23 -5.03 0.66
CA VAL A 87 -0.46 -5.00 1.91
C VAL A 87 0.67 -3.99 1.76
N PRO A 88 0.78 -2.99 2.66
CA PRO A 88 1.89 -2.04 2.62
C PRO A 88 3.24 -2.73 2.55
N GLU A 89 4.21 -2.12 1.90
CA GLU A 89 5.57 -2.64 1.71
C GLU A 89 5.67 -3.88 0.79
N PHE A 90 4.67 -4.79 0.79
CA PHE A 90 4.75 -6.11 0.17
C PHE A 90 3.79 -6.31 -1.02
N GLY A 91 2.99 -5.30 -1.35
CA GLY A 91 1.97 -5.40 -2.41
C GLY A 91 2.48 -5.08 -3.83
N THR A 92 3.65 -4.46 -3.99
CA THR A 92 4.19 -4.10 -5.30
C THR A 92 4.72 -5.33 -6.06
N GLY A 93 4.67 -5.31 -7.39
CA GLY A 93 5.18 -6.41 -8.21
C GLY A 93 6.65 -6.75 -7.94
N PHE A 94 7.47 -5.72 -7.68
CA PHE A 94 8.89 -5.90 -7.33
C PHE A 94 9.07 -6.68 -6.03
N VAL A 95 8.36 -6.29 -4.97
CA VAL A 95 8.50 -6.97 -3.67
C VAL A 95 7.82 -8.34 -3.67
N ARG A 96 6.70 -8.52 -4.38
CA ARG A 96 6.11 -9.86 -4.57
C ARG A 96 7.09 -10.84 -5.22
N GLN A 97 7.88 -10.37 -6.20
CA GLN A 97 8.95 -11.22 -6.78
C GLN A 97 10.03 -11.58 -5.75
N MET A 98 10.39 -10.66 -4.85
CA MET A 98 11.31 -10.96 -3.75
C MET A 98 10.74 -12.00 -2.79
N LEU A 99 9.45 -11.92 -2.48
CA LEU A 99 8.74 -12.91 -1.66
C LEU A 99 8.73 -14.31 -2.32
N GLU A 100 8.54 -14.37 -3.63
CA GLU A 100 8.62 -15.63 -4.39
C GLU A 100 10.02 -16.24 -4.35
N ASP A 101 11.06 -15.42 -4.45
CA ASP A 101 12.46 -15.85 -4.40
C ASP A 101 12.88 -16.31 -2.99
N THR A 102 12.34 -15.71 -1.94
CA THR A 102 12.82 -15.91 -0.55
C THR A 102 11.89 -16.73 0.34
N LYS A 103 10.59 -16.77 0.05
CA LYS A 103 9.54 -17.50 0.78
C LYS A 103 9.63 -17.33 2.31
N PRO A 104 9.49 -16.11 2.82
CA PRO A 104 9.65 -15.81 4.24
C PRO A 104 8.59 -16.50 5.08
N THR A 105 8.97 -16.89 6.30
CA THR A 105 8.12 -17.57 7.27
C THR A 105 8.07 -16.84 8.62
N THR A 106 8.94 -15.84 8.81
CA THR A 106 9.08 -15.12 10.06
C THR A 106 9.05 -13.60 9.87
N PHE A 107 8.63 -12.89 10.93
CA PHE A 107 8.67 -11.42 10.98
C PHE A 107 10.09 -10.87 10.69
N SER A 108 11.12 -11.53 11.23
CA SER A 108 12.51 -11.12 11.01
C SER A 108 12.90 -11.17 9.53
N GLU A 109 12.46 -12.19 8.81
CA GLU A 109 12.71 -12.31 7.36
C GLU A 109 11.96 -11.22 6.57
N LEU A 110 10.74 -10.85 6.96
CA LEU A 110 10.03 -9.72 6.36
C LEU A 110 10.77 -8.40 6.58
N VAL A 111 11.35 -8.16 7.75
CA VAL A 111 12.20 -6.99 8.02
C VAL A 111 13.41 -6.96 7.09
N ARG A 112 14.03 -8.12 6.84
CA ARG A 112 15.14 -8.24 5.90
C ARG A 112 14.73 -7.90 4.48
N ILE A 113 13.60 -8.43 4.00
CA ILE A 113 13.06 -8.16 2.66
C ILE A 113 12.73 -6.67 2.50
N SER A 114 12.12 -6.04 3.51
CA SER A 114 11.87 -4.60 3.50
C SER A 114 13.18 -3.80 3.40
N GLY A 115 14.21 -4.18 4.14
CA GLY A 115 15.53 -3.56 4.01
C GLY A 115 16.13 -3.70 2.61
N LEU A 116 16.03 -4.89 2.01
CA LEU A 116 16.50 -5.17 0.64
C LEU A 116 15.73 -4.36 -0.43
N SER A 117 14.45 -4.12 -0.23
CA SER A 117 13.59 -3.43 -1.21
C SER A 117 13.79 -1.91 -1.24
N HIS A 118 14.22 -1.32 -0.13
CA HIS A 118 14.37 0.14 0.02
C HIS A 118 15.77 0.66 -0.35
N GLY A 119 16.75 -0.22 -0.50
CA GLY A 119 18.11 0.17 -0.86
C GLY A 119 18.33 0.29 -2.36
N THR A 120 19.42 0.96 -2.74
CA THR A 120 19.87 1.02 -4.13
C THR A 120 21.03 0.05 -4.31
N ASP A 121 20.94 -0.84 -5.31
CA ASP A 121 21.89 -1.92 -5.62
C ASP A 121 22.13 -2.88 -4.45
N VAL A 122 21.10 -3.09 -3.62
CA VAL A 122 21.12 -4.04 -2.51
C VAL A 122 20.54 -5.39 -2.94
N TRP A 123 19.41 -5.40 -3.67
CA TRP A 123 18.76 -6.62 -4.13
C TRP A 123 19.20 -7.08 -5.50
N LEU A 124 18.84 -6.35 -6.56
CA LEU A 124 19.15 -6.73 -7.95
C LEU A 124 20.66 -6.73 -8.22
N GLY A 125 21.16 -7.79 -8.83
CA GLY A 125 22.58 -7.93 -9.13
C GLY A 125 23.49 -8.09 -7.90
N ASN A 126 22.91 -8.25 -6.71
CA ASN A 126 23.63 -8.38 -5.45
C ASN A 126 23.02 -9.51 -4.59
N ALA A 127 22.20 -9.21 -3.58
CA ALA A 127 21.63 -10.21 -2.68
C ALA A 127 20.81 -11.29 -3.42
N GLN A 128 20.05 -10.90 -4.45
CA GLN A 128 19.28 -11.82 -5.28
C GLN A 128 20.19 -12.89 -5.93
N ASP A 129 21.30 -12.48 -6.51
CA ASP A 129 22.24 -13.41 -7.19
C ASP A 129 22.90 -14.37 -6.17
N LEU A 130 23.24 -13.85 -4.98
CA LEU A 130 23.82 -14.64 -3.90
C LEU A 130 22.83 -15.72 -3.39
N ILE A 131 21.57 -15.37 -3.24
CA ILE A 131 20.51 -16.30 -2.79
C ILE A 131 20.20 -17.32 -3.89
N ARG A 132 19.98 -16.89 -5.14
CA ARG A 132 19.65 -17.77 -6.26
C ARG A 132 20.77 -18.75 -6.59
N SER A 133 22.03 -18.36 -6.41
CA SER A 133 23.18 -19.25 -6.61
C SER A 133 23.40 -20.21 -5.43
N GLY A 134 22.66 -20.08 -4.34
CA GLY A 134 22.86 -20.88 -3.13
C GLY A 134 24.12 -20.53 -2.34
N LYS A 135 24.79 -19.42 -2.66
CA LYS A 135 26.00 -18.97 -1.98
C LYS A 135 25.69 -18.41 -0.57
N CYS A 136 24.52 -17.82 -0.41
CA CYS A 136 23.99 -17.27 0.84
C CYS A 136 22.49 -17.55 0.94
N ASP A 137 21.97 -17.50 2.13
CA ASP A 137 20.54 -17.45 2.41
C ASP A 137 20.09 -16.01 2.78
N LEU A 138 18.78 -15.83 2.96
CA LEU A 138 18.23 -14.54 3.37
C LEU A 138 18.76 -14.09 4.75
N ALA A 139 19.14 -15.01 5.62
CA ALA A 139 19.66 -14.70 6.95
C ALA A 139 21.08 -14.12 6.92
N SER A 140 21.85 -14.44 5.88
CA SER A 140 23.28 -14.11 5.77
C SER A 140 23.56 -12.87 4.90
N VAL A 141 22.72 -12.58 3.89
CA VAL A 141 22.95 -11.42 2.99
C VAL A 141 22.79 -10.09 3.71
N ILE A 142 23.43 -9.05 3.18
CA ILE A 142 23.32 -7.68 3.71
C ILE A 142 21.95 -7.10 3.33
N CYS A 143 21.11 -6.81 4.31
CA CYS A 143 19.75 -6.30 4.10
C CYS A 143 19.60 -4.84 4.52
N CYS A 144 20.17 -4.46 5.67
CA CYS A 144 20.12 -3.12 6.25
C CYS A 144 21.51 -2.64 6.60
N ARG A 145 21.70 -1.32 6.74
CA ARG A 145 22.99 -0.76 7.13
C ARG A 145 23.50 -1.33 8.47
N ASP A 146 22.59 -1.56 9.40
CA ASP A 146 22.91 -2.10 10.73
C ASP A 146 23.51 -3.51 10.66
N ASP A 147 23.13 -4.32 9.67
CA ASP A 147 23.68 -5.66 9.47
C ASP A 147 25.19 -5.59 9.19
N ILE A 148 25.65 -4.57 8.44
CA ILE A 148 27.09 -4.38 8.14
C ILE A 148 27.87 -4.15 9.44
N MET A 149 27.46 -3.19 10.22
CA MET A 149 28.14 -2.84 11.47
C MET A 149 28.21 -4.04 12.42
N VAL A 150 27.06 -4.66 12.65
CA VAL A 150 26.94 -5.78 13.59
C VAL A 150 27.76 -6.99 13.13
N TYR A 151 27.67 -7.35 11.84
CA TYR A 151 28.43 -8.45 11.28
C TYR A 151 29.95 -8.25 11.42
N LEU A 152 30.45 -7.07 11.06
CA LEU A 152 31.86 -6.74 11.15
C LEU A 152 32.35 -6.76 12.61
N MET A 153 31.58 -6.23 13.56
CA MET A 153 31.91 -6.30 14.99
C MET A 153 31.97 -7.77 15.49
N TYR A 154 31.03 -8.62 15.08
CA TYR A 154 31.06 -10.05 15.45
C TYR A 154 32.24 -10.80 14.83
N ASN A 155 32.74 -10.36 13.67
CA ASN A 155 33.95 -10.89 13.07
C ASN A 155 35.25 -10.27 13.59
N GLY A 156 35.18 -9.44 14.65
CA GLY A 156 36.36 -8.95 15.35
C GLY A 156 36.85 -7.57 14.92
N LEU A 157 36.21 -6.87 14.00
CA LEU A 157 36.58 -5.51 13.65
C LEU A 157 36.34 -4.56 14.83
N GLU A 158 37.24 -3.61 14.99
CA GLU A 158 37.10 -2.54 15.98
C GLU A 158 35.78 -1.77 15.74
N PRO A 159 34.96 -1.50 16.80
CA PRO A 159 33.63 -0.93 16.65
C PRO A 159 33.56 0.39 15.88
N SER A 160 34.52 1.29 16.05
CA SER A 160 34.52 2.56 15.31
C SER A 160 34.82 2.38 13.83
N LEU A 161 35.71 1.42 13.47
CA LEU A 161 35.98 1.07 12.09
C LEU A 161 34.78 0.36 11.44
N ALA A 162 34.12 -0.56 12.15
CA ALA A 162 32.89 -1.22 11.70
C ALA A 162 31.78 -0.19 11.42
N PHE A 163 31.58 0.79 12.32
CA PHE A 163 30.64 1.90 12.11
C PHE A 163 31.03 2.76 10.91
N LYS A 164 32.30 3.15 10.77
CA LYS A 164 32.79 3.94 9.63
C LYS A 164 32.59 3.19 8.31
N THR A 165 32.86 1.89 8.27
CA THR A 165 32.65 1.04 7.11
C THR A 165 31.17 1.01 6.72
N MET A 166 30.28 0.78 7.67
CA MET A 166 28.83 0.84 7.46
C MET A 166 28.39 2.20 6.89
N GLU A 167 28.88 3.31 7.44
CA GLU A 167 28.56 4.67 6.97
C GLU A 167 29.05 4.95 5.55
N PHE A 168 30.21 4.39 5.16
CA PHE A 168 30.72 4.50 3.79
C PHE A 168 29.88 3.69 2.81
N VAL A 169 29.59 2.44 3.13
CA VAL A 169 28.78 1.55 2.30
C VAL A 169 27.37 2.10 2.11
N ARG A 170 26.67 2.48 3.19
CA ARG A 170 25.31 2.98 3.07
C ARG A 170 25.14 4.26 2.26
N LYS A 171 26.22 5.04 2.12
CA LYS A 171 26.28 6.28 1.31
C LYS A 171 26.83 6.06 -0.10
N GLY A 172 27.10 4.82 -0.47
CA GLY A 172 27.64 4.45 -1.77
C GLY A 172 29.08 4.92 -2.02
N LYS A 173 29.85 5.18 -0.96
CA LYS A 173 31.27 5.60 -1.06
C LYS A 173 32.22 4.42 -1.30
N GLY A 174 31.71 3.18 -1.19
CA GLY A 174 32.51 1.97 -1.32
C GLY A 174 33.36 1.67 -0.07
N LEU A 175 34.43 0.93 -0.27
CA LEU A 175 35.38 0.54 0.77
C LEU A 175 36.74 1.21 0.52
N THR A 176 37.40 1.69 1.55
CA THR A 176 38.77 2.17 1.52
C THR A 176 39.77 1.02 1.74
N ASP A 177 41.03 1.21 1.42
CA ASP A 177 42.02 0.14 1.54
C ASP A 177 42.18 -0.35 2.99
N ASP A 178 42.16 0.55 3.98
CA ASP A 178 42.18 0.22 5.39
C ASP A 178 40.98 -0.60 5.85
N MET A 179 39.79 -0.34 5.29
CA MET A 179 38.60 -1.15 5.56
C MET A 179 38.72 -2.55 4.96
N VAL A 180 39.21 -2.64 3.72
CA VAL A 180 39.40 -3.93 3.03
C VAL A 180 40.44 -4.77 3.79
N GLU A 181 41.59 -4.21 4.15
CA GLU A 181 42.64 -4.89 4.91
C GLU A 181 42.09 -5.44 6.23
N ALA A 182 41.39 -4.61 7.02
CA ALA A 182 40.77 -5.04 8.27
C ALA A 182 39.72 -6.13 8.11
N MET A 183 38.92 -6.07 7.03
CA MET A 183 37.93 -7.11 6.74
C MET A 183 38.62 -8.45 6.34
N VAL A 184 39.66 -8.40 5.54
CA VAL A 184 40.44 -9.59 5.13
C VAL A 184 41.14 -10.20 6.33
N ASP A 185 41.80 -9.41 7.17
CA ASP A 185 42.48 -9.87 8.38
C ASP A 185 41.55 -10.56 9.39
N ASN A 186 40.27 -10.19 9.37
CA ASN A 186 39.22 -10.79 10.18
C ASN A 186 38.38 -11.82 9.43
N GLU A 187 38.91 -12.40 8.36
CA GLU A 187 38.33 -13.51 7.61
C GLU A 187 36.91 -13.23 7.04
N VAL A 188 36.59 -11.97 6.76
CA VAL A 188 35.33 -11.60 6.10
C VAL A 188 35.32 -12.13 4.67
N PRO A 189 34.30 -12.89 4.24
CA PRO A 189 34.31 -13.54 2.92
C PRO A 189 34.30 -12.55 1.76
N ASP A 190 34.97 -12.89 0.66
CA ASP A 190 35.06 -12.06 -0.55
C ASP A 190 33.69 -11.60 -1.06
N TRP A 191 32.68 -12.48 -1.04
CA TRP A 191 31.33 -12.13 -1.48
C TRP A 191 30.70 -11.00 -0.65
N TYR A 192 31.09 -10.88 0.63
CA TYR A 192 30.61 -9.83 1.51
C TYR A 192 31.25 -8.48 1.13
N LEU A 193 32.56 -8.47 0.89
CA LEU A 193 33.26 -7.30 0.40
C LEU A 193 32.67 -6.84 -0.95
N ASP A 194 32.42 -7.79 -1.87
CA ASP A 194 31.84 -7.50 -3.19
C ASP A 194 30.42 -6.94 -3.06
N SER A 195 29.62 -7.46 -2.14
CA SER A 195 28.31 -6.92 -1.84
C SER A 195 28.39 -5.48 -1.32
N CYS A 196 29.29 -5.20 -0.37
CA CYS A 196 29.56 -3.85 0.14
C CYS A 196 29.95 -2.86 -0.97
N ARG A 197 30.75 -3.29 -1.96
CA ARG A 197 31.18 -2.45 -3.08
C ARG A 197 30.04 -2.10 -4.05
N LYS A 198 29.06 -2.99 -4.20
CA LYS A 198 27.90 -2.79 -5.09
C LYS A 198 26.88 -1.80 -4.52
N ILE A 199 26.68 -1.81 -3.21
CA ILE A 199 25.66 -1.03 -2.52
C ILE A 199 25.87 0.47 -2.71
N LYS A 200 24.82 1.19 -3.10
CA LYS A 200 24.82 2.65 -3.27
C LYS A 200 24.06 3.39 -2.20
N TYR A 201 23.01 2.78 -1.65
CA TYR A 201 22.24 3.37 -0.55
C TYR A 201 21.54 2.30 0.25
N MET A 202 21.50 2.46 1.60
CA MET A 202 20.81 1.55 2.51
C MET A 202 20.03 2.28 3.58
N PHE A 203 18.88 1.70 3.92
CA PHE A 203 18.04 2.15 5.03
C PHE A 203 18.44 1.49 6.37
N PRO A 204 18.08 2.13 7.51
CA PRO A 204 18.26 1.54 8.83
C PRO A 204 17.26 0.42 9.10
N LYS A 205 17.67 -0.57 9.89
CA LYS A 205 16.82 -1.70 10.31
C LYS A 205 15.58 -1.24 11.08
N ALA A 206 15.71 -0.19 11.90
CA ALA A 206 14.60 0.37 12.65
C ALA A 206 13.47 0.90 11.73
N HIS A 207 13.83 1.51 10.59
CA HIS A 207 12.86 1.93 9.58
C HIS A 207 12.10 0.71 9.02
N ALA A 208 12.82 -0.29 8.54
CA ALA A 208 12.21 -1.52 8.02
C ALA A 208 11.29 -2.20 9.06
N ALA A 209 11.74 -2.33 10.30
CA ALA A 209 10.96 -2.95 11.37
C ALA A 209 9.65 -2.21 11.67
N ALA A 210 9.68 -0.86 11.66
CA ALA A 210 8.49 -0.05 11.91
C ALA A 210 7.41 -0.25 10.82
N TYR A 211 7.82 -0.21 9.55
CA TYR A 211 6.88 -0.39 8.43
C TYR A 211 6.40 -1.83 8.29
N VAL A 212 7.25 -2.82 8.52
CA VAL A 212 6.85 -4.23 8.53
C VAL A 212 5.85 -4.52 9.65
N LEU A 213 6.04 -3.93 10.83
CA LEU A 213 5.06 -4.07 11.93
C LEU A 213 3.68 -3.56 11.52
N MET A 214 3.61 -2.42 10.83
CA MET A 214 2.37 -1.87 10.30
C MET A 214 1.77 -2.79 9.23
N ALA A 215 2.60 -3.27 8.30
CA ALA A 215 2.18 -4.16 7.22
C ALA A 215 1.60 -5.48 7.75
N VAL A 216 2.24 -6.11 8.73
CA VAL A 216 1.76 -7.36 9.35
C VAL A 216 0.43 -7.15 10.09
N ARG A 217 0.25 -6.02 10.77
CA ARG A 217 -1.03 -5.67 11.40
C ARG A 217 -2.15 -5.54 10.37
N ILE A 218 -1.90 -4.86 9.26
CA ILE A 218 -2.87 -4.74 8.16
C ILE A 218 -3.14 -6.10 7.51
N ALA A 219 -2.10 -6.91 7.30
CA ALA A 219 -2.20 -8.27 6.78
C ALA A 219 -3.05 -9.19 7.68
N TYR A 220 -2.95 -9.05 8.99
CA TYR A 220 -3.81 -9.76 9.94
C TYR A 220 -5.30 -9.47 9.70
N PHE A 221 -5.67 -8.22 9.53
CA PHE A 221 -7.06 -7.88 9.19
C PHE A 221 -7.46 -8.43 7.82
N LYS A 222 -6.56 -8.44 6.85
CA LYS A 222 -6.82 -9.02 5.53
C LYS A 222 -7.18 -10.49 5.61
N VAL A 223 -6.50 -11.25 6.47
CA VAL A 223 -6.75 -12.69 6.68
C VAL A 223 -8.02 -12.92 7.48
N HIS A 224 -8.09 -12.33 8.67
CA HIS A 224 -9.10 -12.66 9.67
C HIS A 224 -10.38 -11.80 9.60
N TYR A 225 -10.30 -10.60 9.00
CA TYR A 225 -11.41 -9.63 8.89
C TYR A 225 -11.49 -9.04 7.48
N PRO A 226 -11.66 -9.89 6.45
CA PRO A 226 -11.48 -9.50 5.05
C PRO A 226 -12.34 -8.31 4.62
N LEU A 227 -13.62 -8.25 4.97
CA LEU A 227 -14.48 -7.15 4.57
C LEU A 227 -14.06 -5.81 5.19
N TYR A 228 -13.58 -5.81 6.44
CA TYR A 228 -13.02 -4.60 7.05
C TYR A 228 -11.75 -4.16 6.34
N TYR A 229 -10.89 -5.12 5.98
CA TYR A 229 -9.68 -4.82 5.19
C TYR A 229 -10.03 -4.22 3.83
N TYR A 230 -10.91 -4.84 3.04
CA TYR A 230 -11.28 -4.34 1.73
C TYR A 230 -11.99 -2.99 1.79
N ALA A 231 -12.93 -2.80 2.71
CA ALA A 231 -13.59 -1.53 2.92
C ALA A 231 -12.59 -0.41 3.26
N SER A 232 -11.64 -0.68 4.17
CA SER A 232 -10.60 0.28 4.55
C SER A 232 -9.64 0.55 3.40
N TYR A 233 -9.19 -0.48 2.68
CA TYR A 233 -8.30 -0.32 1.54
C TYR A 233 -8.93 0.55 0.44
N PHE A 234 -10.15 0.22 0.03
CA PHE A 234 -10.84 0.98 -1.01
C PHE A 234 -11.20 2.40 -0.56
N THR A 235 -11.45 2.63 0.73
CA THR A 235 -11.71 3.98 1.26
C THR A 235 -10.46 4.84 1.29
N VAL A 236 -9.32 4.28 1.73
CA VAL A 236 -8.14 5.07 2.10
C VAL A 236 -7.08 5.11 1.00
N ARG A 237 -6.88 3.99 0.30
CA ARG A 237 -5.73 3.81 -0.61
C ARG A 237 -6.08 3.79 -2.09
N ALA A 238 -7.30 3.45 -2.44
CA ALA A 238 -7.70 3.37 -3.82
C ALA A 238 -8.24 4.71 -4.32
N SER A 239 -7.74 5.17 -5.47
CA SER A 239 -8.13 6.44 -6.08
C SER A 239 -8.75 6.29 -7.46
N ASP A 240 -8.40 5.22 -8.19
CA ASP A 240 -8.80 5.01 -9.58
C ASP A 240 -9.71 3.80 -9.71
N PHE A 241 -11.02 4.04 -9.59
CA PHE A 241 -12.04 3.02 -9.66
C PHE A 241 -12.58 2.84 -11.08
N ASP A 242 -12.79 1.57 -11.48
CA ASP A 242 -13.67 1.19 -12.56
C ASP A 242 -14.84 0.37 -11.99
N LEU A 243 -15.83 1.07 -11.44
CA LEU A 243 -16.96 0.44 -10.76
C LEU A 243 -17.75 -0.49 -11.68
N ILE A 244 -17.85 -0.15 -12.99
CA ILE A 244 -18.55 -0.98 -13.96
C ILE A 244 -17.91 -2.36 -14.09
N SER A 245 -16.57 -2.42 -14.08
CA SER A 245 -15.84 -3.69 -14.04
C SER A 245 -15.91 -4.36 -12.66
N MET A 246 -15.89 -3.59 -11.58
CA MET A 246 -15.83 -4.11 -10.20
C MET A 246 -17.13 -4.78 -9.72
N ILE A 247 -18.29 -4.40 -10.26
CA ILE A 247 -19.58 -5.00 -9.90
C ILE A 247 -19.92 -6.27 -10.70
N LYS A 248 -19.09 -6.66 -11.66
CA LYS A 248 -19.27 -7.86 -12.46
C LYS A 248 -19.03 -9.14 -11.64
N ASP A 249 -19.36 -10.27 -12.24
CA ASP A 249 -19.03 -11.59 -11.69
C ASP A 249 -17.50 -11.82 -11.63
N LYS A 250 -17.08 -12.71 -10.75
CA LYS A 250 -15.65 -12.97 -10.48
C LYS A 250 -14.84 -13.39 -11.71
N GLU A 251 -15.43 -14.12 -12.65
CA GLU A 251 -14.73 -14.55 -13.86
C GLU A 251 -14.53 -13.37 -14.84
N SER A 252 -15.51 -12.48 -14.96
CA SER A 252 -15.42 -11.26 -15.76
C SER A 252 -14.34 -10.32 -15.21
N ILE A 253 -14.29 -10.13 -13.88
CA ILE A 253 -13.23 -9.33 -13.23
C ILE A 253 -11.86 -9.94 -13.48
N ARG A 254 -11.70 -11.25 -13.28
CA ARG A 254 -10.44 -11.97 -13.51
C ARG A 254 -9.97 -11.85 -14.97
N ASN A 255 -10.88 -11.97 -15.92
CA ASN A 255 -10.56 -11.84 -17.35
C ASN A 255 -10.14 -10.41 -17.71
N THR A 256 -10.76 -9.39 -17.10
CA THR A 256 -10.32 -7.99 -17.24
C THR A 256 -8.88 -7.80 -16.75
N VAL A 257 -8.54 -8.33 -15.58
CA VAL A 257 -7.17 -8.27 -15.03
C VAL A 257 -6.18 -9.00 -15.94
N LYS A 258 -6.54 -10.19 -16.47
CA LYS A 258 -5.69 -10.94 -17.43
C LYS A 258 -5.44 -10.16 -18.71
N ASP A 259 -6.48 -9.53 -19.28
CA ASP A 259 -6.33 -8.70 -20.47
C ASP A 259 -5.36 -7.54 -20.19
N MET A 260 -5.54 -6.83 -19.10
CA MET A 260 -4.66 -5.73 -18.73
C MET A 260 -3.20 -6.18 -18.50
N TYR A 261 -2.97 -7.35 -17.90
CA TYR A 261 -1.62 -7.92 -17.79
C TYR A 261 -1.00 -8.23 -19.16
N SER A 262 -1.78 -8.75 -20.12
CA SER A 262 -1.27 -9.11 -21.45
C SER A 262 -0.72 -7.90 -22.22
N ARG A 263 -1.26 -6.70 -21.94
CA ARG A 263 -0.88 -5.44 -22.59
C ARG A 263 -0.28 -4.42 -21.61
N TYR A 264 0.28 -4.87 -20.47
CA TYR A 264 0.74 -4.02 -19.39
C TYR A 264 1.73 -2.92 -19.81
N MET A 265 2.60 -3.23 -20.79
CA MET A 265 3.57 -2.25 -21.30
C MET A 265 2.92 -1.09 -22.04
N ASP A 266 1.75 -1.33 -22.64
CA ASP A 266 1.00 -0.36 -23.44
C ASP A 266 0.01 0.45 -22.61
N LEU A 267 -0.24 0.05 -21.34
CA LEU A 267 -1.16 0.74 -20.44
C LEU A 267 -0.67 2.15 -20.08
N ALA A 268 -1.56 3.12 -20.18
CA ALA A 268 -1.34 4.45 -19.62
C ALA A 268 -1.23 4.39 -18.09
N LYS A 269 -0.64 5.42 -17.47
CA LYS A 269 -0.48 5.45 -16.01
C LYS A 269 -1.80 5.21 -15.27
N LYS A 270 -2.87 5.92 -15.66
CA LYS A 270 -4.19 5.78 -15.04
C LYS A 270 -4.73 4.35 -15.15
N GLU A 271 -4.54 3.67 -16.28
CA GLU A 271 -4.95 2.27 -16.44
C GLU A 271 -4.16 1.34 -15.52
N LYS A 272 -2.87 1.61 -15.29
CA LYS A 272 -2.04 0.87 -14.32
C LYS A 272 -2.52 1.09 -12.88
N ASP A 273 -2.93 2.31 -12.55
CA ASP A 273 -3.49 2.65 -11.24
C ASP A 273 -4.84 1.92 -11.05
N THR A 274 -5.72 1.91 -12.07
CA THR A 274 -6.97 1.13 -12.09
C THR A 274 -6.70 -0.37 -11.98
N LEU A 275 -5.68 -0.90 -12.67
CA LEU A 275 -5.31 -2.31 -12.57
C LEU A 275 -4.97 -2.72 -11.13
N THR A 276 -4.25 -1.88 -10.40
CA THR A 276 -3.93 -2.14 -8.99
C THR A 276 -5.19 -2.29 -8.13
N VAL A 277 -6.23 -1.50 -8.40
CA VAL A 277 -7.52 -1.62 -7.72
C VAL A 277 -8.27 -2.90 -8.15
N LEU A 278 -8.23 -3.23 -9.45
CA LEU A 278 -8.87 -4.42 -9.99
C LEU A 278 -8.20 -5.73 -9.54
N GLU A 279 -6.88 -5.75 -9.32
CA GLU A 279 -6.17 -6.89 -8.71
C GLU A 279 -6.77 -7.25 -7.33
N ILE A 280 -6.99 -6.24 -6.51
CA ILE A 280 -7.56 -6.41 -5.16
C ILE A 280 -9.05 -6.75 -5.24
N MET A 281 -9.77 -6.15 -6.19
CA MET A 281 -11.17 -6.51 -6.43
C MET A 281 -11.30 -7.96 -6.90
N ASN A 282 -10.43 -8.44 -7.78
CA ASN A 282 -10.39 -9.84 -8.20
C ASN A 282 -10.15 -10.75 -6.99
N GLU A 283 -9.16 -10.45 -6.16
CA GLU A 283 -8.89 -11.22 -4.94
C GLU A 283 -10.13 -11.26 -4.03
N MET A 284 -10.77 -10.12 -3.78
CA MET A 284 -12.00 -10.03 -2.99
C MET A 284 -13.12 -10.91 -3.56
N ALA A 285 -13.32 -10.85 -4.88
CA ALA A 285 -14.36 -11.62 -5.58
C ALA A 285 -14.08 -13.13 -5.57
N GLN A 286 -12.82 -13.55 -5.74
CA GLN A 286 -12.43 -14.97 -5.65
C GLN A 286 -12.62 -15.53 -4.24
N ARG A 287 -12.47 -14.71 -3.21
CA ARG A 287 -12.78 -15.05 -1.80
C ARG A 287 -14.28 -15.12 -1.50
N GLY A 288 -15.15 -14.85 -2.48
CA GLY A 288 -16.60 -14.94 -2.34
C GLY A 288 -17.29 -13.65 -1.92
N TYR A 289 -16.57 -12.55 -1.79
CA TYR A 289 -17.15 -11.23 -1.48
C TYR A 289 -17.50 -10.48 -2.76
N ARG A 290 -18.43 -9.53 -2.69
CA ARG A 290 -18.96 -8.82 -3.86
C ARG A 290 -18.97 -7.31 -3.67
N MET A 291 -18.95 -6.58 -4.78
CA MET A 291 -19.22 -5.16 -4.84
C MET A 291 -20.64 -4.95 -5.36
N GLN A 292 -21.44 -4.13 -4.69
CA GLN A 292 -22.72 -3.67 -5.19
C GLN A 292 -22.57 -2.38 -6.00
N PRO A 293 -23.54 -2.04 -6.87
CA PRO A 293 -23.63 -0.69 -7.41
C PRO A 293 -23.77 0.36 -6.29
N ILE A 294 -23.45 1.60 -6.61
CA ILE A 294 -23.76 2.74 -5.74
C ILE A 294 -25.26 2.78 -5.46
N SER A 295 -25.63 3.00 -4.22
CA SER A 295 -27.02 3.18 -3.79
C SER A 295 -27.28 4.63 -3.43
N LEU A 296 -28.27 5.27 -4.08
CA LEU A 296 -28.69 6.62 -3.71
C LEU A 296 -29.16 6.69 -2.24
N GLU A 297 -29.74 5.60 -1.74
CA GLU A 297 -30.28 5.52 -0.37
C GLU A 297 -29.22 5.24 0.69
N LYS A 298 -28.25 4.37 0.38
CA LYS A 298 -27.32 3.82 1.38
C LYS A 298 -25.92 4.40 1.29
N SER A 299 -25.38 4.64 0.07
CA SER A 299 -23.99 5.05 -0.10
C SER A 299 -23.63 6.29 0.71
N LYS A 300 -22.46 6.27 1.35
CA LYS A 300 -21.88 7.45 2.01
C LYS A 300 -21.16 8.33 0.99
N ALA A 301 -20.77 9.52 1.43
CA ALA A 301 -19.99 10.41 0.57
C ALA A 301 -18.59 9.84 0.27
N PHE A 302 -17.87 9.30 1.29
CA PHE A 302 -16.45 9.01 1.23
C PHE A 302 -16.04 7.59 1.62
N GLU A 303 -16.86 6.84 2.37
CA GLU A 303 -16.49 5.56 2.95
C GLU A 303 -17.31 4.42 2.36
N PHE A 304 -16.66 3.27 2.10
CA PHE A 304 -17.35 2.03 1.74
C PHE A 304 -18.17 1.51 2.90
N ILE A 305 -19.35 0.96 2.60
CA ILE A 305 -20.24 0.33 3.57
C ILE A 305 -20.16 -1.18 3.42
N ILE A 306 -20.16 -1.89 4.54
CA ILE A 306 -20.22 -3.35 4.61
C ILE A 306 -21.66 -3.76 4.85
N GLU A 307 -22.22 -4.60 3.98
CA GLU A 307 -23.56 -5.17 4.11
C GLU A 307 -23.52 -6.68 3.81
N GLY A 308 -23.55 -7.50 4.86
CA GLY A 308 -23.38 -8.95 4.74
C GLY A 308 -22.01 -9.32 4.17
N ASP A 309 -21.99 -9.94 3.00
CA ASP A 309 -20.80 -10.35 2.24
C ASP A 309 -20.43 -9.37 1.13
N THR A 310 -20.99 -8.17 1.14
CA THR A 310 -20.85 -7.18 0.06
C THR A 310 -20.34 -5.84 0.56
N LEU A 311 -19.71 -5.08 -0.35
CA LEU A 311 -19.35 -3.69 -0.17
C LEU A 311 -20.22 -2.80 -1.05
N ILE A 312 -20.69 -1.67 -0.51
CA ILE A 312 -21.37 -0.61 -1.24
C ILE A 312 -20.40 0.56 -1.38
N PRO A 313 -20.07 1.00 -2.63
CA PRO A 313 -19.14 2.09 -2.85
C PRO A 313 -19.70 3.44 -2.39
N PRO A 314 -18.83 4.38 -1.96
CA PRO A 314 -19.20 5.76 -1.71
C PRO A 314 -19.37 6.55 -3.01
N PHE A 315 -20.04 7.69 -2.94
CA PHE A 315 -20.24 8.55 -4.11
C PHE A 315 -18.92 9.07 -4.69
N ILE A 316 -17.90 9.34 -3.85
CA ILE A 316 -16.59 9.82 -4.33
C ILE A 316 -15.87 8.84 -5.27
N SER A 317 -16.23 7.55 -5.25
CA SER A 317 -15.65 6.56 -6.15
C SER A 317 -16.18 6.64 -7.61
N VAL A 318 -17.18 7.49 -7.85
CA VAL A 318 -17.70 7.75 -9.21
C VAL A 318 -16.72 8.64 -9.98
N PRO A 319 -16.23 8.22 -11.16
CA PRO A 319 -15.34 9.05 -11.95
C PRO A 319 -15.92 10.43 -12.29
N GLY A 320 -15.16 11.47 -11.97
CA GLY A 320 -15.56 12.87 -12.24
C GLY A 320 -16.52 13.48 -11.22
N LEU A 321 -16.83 12.77 -10.12
CA LEU A 321 -17.62 13.30 -9.01
C LEU A 321 -16.68 13.84 -7.93
N GLY A 322 -16.78 15.12 -7.61
CA GLY A 322 -15.94 15.77 -6.59
C GLY A 322 -16.51 15.65 -5.18
N GLU A 323 -15.67 15.87 -4.17
CA GLU A 323 -16.01 15.74 -2.74
C GLU A 323 -17.27 16.54 -2.35
N ASN A 324 -17.35 17.82 -2.76
CA ASN A 324 -18.49 18.69 -2.47
C ASN A 324 -19.80 18.15 -3.05
N VAL A 325 -19.74 17.49 -4.21
CA VAL A 325 -20.94 16.92 -4.86
C VAL A 325 -21.32 15.62 -4.16
N ALA A 326 -20.34 14.76 -3.81
CA ALA A 326 -20.57 13.56 -3.04
C ALA A 326 -21.29 13.86 -1.70
N GLN A 327 -20.83 14.87 -1.01
CA GLN A 327 -21.43 15.31 0.25
C GLN A 327 -22.86 15.86 0.04
N ARG A 328 -23.08 16.68 -0.99
CA ARG A 328 -24.40 17.24 -1.31
C ARG A 328 -25.44 16.18 -1.68
N ILE A 329 -25.04 15.06 -2.30
CA ILE A 329 -25.97 13.96 -2.57
C ILE A 329 -26.50 13.39 -1.24
N VAL A 330 -25.60 13.18 -0.28
CA VAL A 330 -25.98 12.65 1.05
C VAL A 330 -26.90 13.63 1.79
N GLU A 331 -26.59 14.93 1.79
CA GLU A 331 -27.39 15.99 2.41
C GLU A 331 -28.78 16.09 1.75
N ALA A 332 -28.83 16.14 0.41
CA ALA A 332 -30.09 16.24 -0.32
C ALA A 332 -31.00 15.01 -0.12
N ARG A 333 -30.43 13.82 0.10
CA ARG A 333 -31.17 12.62 0.44
C ARG A 333 -31.87 12.73 1.80
N GLU A 334 -31.28 13.41 2.77
CA GLU A 334 -31.86 13.63 4.10
C GLU A 334 -33.12 14.53 4.04
N GLU A 335 -33.22 15.40 3.02
CA GLU A 335 -34.39 16.22 2.78
C GLU A 335 -35.57 15.46 2.15
N GLY A 336 -35.31 14.27 1.60
CA GLY A 336 -36.30 13.36 1.00
C GLY A 336 -35.78 12.62 -0.23
N PRO A 337 -36.57 11.68 -0.76
CA PRO A 337 -36.14 10.88 -1.90
C PRO A 337 -36.00 11.73 -3.17
N PHE A 338 -35.10 11.32 -4.07
CA PHE A 338 -35.00 11.91 -5.40
C PHE A 338 -36.15 11.43 -6.29
N LEU A 339 -36.87 12.36 -6.89
CA LEU A 339 -38.06 12.09 -7.69
C LEU A 339 -37.75 11.82 -9.19
N SER A 340 -36.58 12.30 -9.66
CA SER A 340 -36.12 12.11 -11.04
C SER A 340 -34.63 12.39 -11.15
N LYS A 341 -34.02 12.04 -12.30
CA LYS A 341 -32.64 12.38 -12.62
C LYS A 341 -32.45 13.92 -12.69
N GLU A 342 -33.47 14.65 -13.16
CA GLU A 342 -33.47 16.13 -13.14
C GLU A 342 -33.49 16.67 -11.70
N ASP A 343 -34.27 16.08 -10.78
CA ASP A 343 -34.31 16.45 -9.38
C ASP A 343 -32.98 16.17 -8.68
N LEU A 344 -32.37 14.99 -8.95
CA LEU A 344 -31.05 14.64 -8.47
C LEU A 344 -29.96 15.64 -8.96
N ASN A 345 -29.99 16.01 -10.25
CA ASN A 345 -29.12 17.04 -10.79
C ASN A 345 -29.29 18.39 -10.07
N LYS A 346 -30.54 18.82 -9.89
CA LYS A 346 -30.89 20.12 -9.33
C LYS A 346 -30.50 20.25 -7.86
N LYS A 347 -30.71 19.18 -7.06
CA LYS A 347 -30.40 19.16 -5.64
C LYS A 347 -28.90 18.97 -5.36
N ALA A 348 -28.25 18.07 -6.05
CA ALA A 348 -26.86 17.71 -5.78
C ALA A 348 -25.84 18.33 -6.74
N GLY A 349 -26.27 18.85 -7.90
CA GLY A 349 -25.40 19.50 -8.87
C GLY A 349 -24.52 18.51 -9.66
N LEU A 350 -25.06 17.32 -10.00
CA LEU A 350 -24.36 16.34 -10.80
C LEU A 350 -24.28 16.78 -12.27
N SER A 351 -23.17 16.47 -12.93
CA SER A 351 -23.10 16.62 -14.38
C SER A 351 -23.89 15.53 -15.08
N GLN A 352 -24.35 15.80 -16.31
CA GLN A 352 -25.06 14.83 -17.14
C GLN A 352 -24.24 13.53 -17.32
N LYS A 353 -22.92 13.65 -17.47
CA LYS A 353 -21.99 12.54 -17.62
C LYS A 353 -21.92 11.62 -16.40
N VAL A 354 -22.02 12.19 -15.20
CA VAL A 354 -22.08 11.44 -13.95
C VAL A 354 -23.41 10.71 -13.81
N ILE A 355 -24.53 11.34 -14.21
CA ILE A 355 -25.85 10.72 -14.21
C ILE A 355 -25.88 9.50 -15.16
N GLU A 356 -25.34 9.66 -16.37
CA GLU A 356 -25.22 8.56 -17.35
C GLU A 356 -24.40 7.40 -16.81
N TYR A 357 -23.27 7.70 -16.14
CA TYR A 357 -22.44 6.68 -15.50
C TYR A 357 -23.19 5.94 -14.37
N LEU A 358 -23.90 6.65 -13.52
CA LEU A 358 -24.70 6.05 -12.44
C LEU A 358 -25.86 5.20 -13.01
N ASP A 359 -26.43 5.60 -14.12
CA ASP A 359 -27.47 4.85 -14.82
C ASP A 359 -26.93 3.54 -15.42
N GLU A 360 -25.78 3.62 -16.11
CA GLU A 360 -25.06 2.46 -16.64
C GLU A 360 -24.64 1.49 -15.53
N LEU A 361 -24.23 2.02 -14.37
CA LEU A 361 -23.89 1.25 -13.17
C LEU A 361 -25.11 0.54 -12.57
N GLY A 362 -26.34 0.89 -12.97
CA GLY A 362 -27.57 0.38 -12.39
C GLY A 362 -27.91 1.02 -11.03
N SER A 363 -27.32 2.17 -10.74
CA SER A 363 -27.51 2.90 -9.45
C SER A 363 -28.79 3.73 -9.41
N LEU A 364 -29.46 3.93 -10.55
CA LEU A 364 -30.67 4.73 -10.69
C LEU A 364 -31.92 3.89 -11.10
N PRO A 365 -32.20 2.74 -10.47
CA PRO A 365 -33.28 1.89 -10.89
C PRO A 365 -34.61 2.63 -10.72
N ASN A 366 -35.41 2.66 -11.79
CA ASN A 366 -36.75 3.27 -11.81
C ASN A 366 -36.79 4.80 -11.59
N LEU A 367 -35.66 5.50 -11.64
CA LEU A 367 -35.65 6.96 -11.53
C LEU A 367 -35.92 7.58 -12.91
N PRO A 368 -37.10 8.20 -13.15
CA PRO A 368 -37.42 8.79 -14.43
C PRO A 368 -36.53 10.00 -14.74
N ASP A 369 -36.38 10.34 -16.02
CA ASP A 369 -35.59 11.49 -16.43
C ASP A 369 -36.14 12.81 -15.85
N LYS A 370 -37.48 12.94 -15.84
CA LYS A 370 -38.20 14.11 -15.29
C LYS A 370 -39.31 13.69 -14.37
N ALA A 371 -39.55 14.47 -13.32
CA ALA A 371 -40.73 14.30 -12.48
C ALA A 371 -41.98 14.67 -13.31
N GLN A 372 -42.74 13.70 -13.76
CA GLN A 372 -44.07 13.92 -14.33
C GLN A 372 -45.07 14.05 -13.18
N LEU A 373 -45.55 15.27 -12.93
CA LEU A 373 -46.77 15.42 -12.17
C LEU A 373 -47.93 14.92 -13.06
N SER A 374 -48.53 13.81 -12.69
CA SER A 374 -49.76 13.33 -13.31
C SER A 374 -50.87 14.34 -12.98
N ILE A 375 -51.60 14.76 -14.01
CA ILE A 375 -52.79 15.65 -13.84
C ILE A 375 -53.87 14.91 -12.95
N PHE A 376 -53.72 13.61 -12.72
CA PHE A 376 -54.59 12.81 -11.89
C PHE A 376 -54.19 12.74 -10.40
N ASP A 377 -53.05 13.36 -10.04
CA ASP A 377 -52.55 13.41 -8.64
C ASP A 377 -52.80 14.78 -7.99
N MET A 378 -53.65 15.64 -8.62
CA MET A 378 -54.12 16.90 -8.10
C MET A 378 -55.53 16.80 -7.51
#